data_07ae2c11f4710f7f0b5afdc572e8c6a8
#
_entry.id   07ae2c11f4710f7f0b5afdc572e8c6a8
#
_cell.length_a   1.000
_cell.length_b   1.000
_cell.length_c   1.000
_cell.angle_alpha   90.00
_cell.angle_beta   90.00
_cell.angle_gamma   90.00
#
_symmetry.space_group_name_H-M   'P 1'
#
loop_
_entity.id
_entity.type
_entity.pdbx_description
1 polymer ?
#
loop_
_entity_poly.entity_id
_entity_poly.type
_entity_poly.pdbx_seq_one_letter_code
_entity_poly.pdbx_strand_id
1 'polypeptide(L)'
;QYINYLYVSITSVLINAETKTHYNFYILVPSDFSETTKKKIKQLQELNSNCSFSFINMKDTFKTANQTHEHVMYPTYYRLLIADLVPLCEKCIYLDSDTLVLKDLSEFYNQNIEAYYLAGVKAAGYQINALQNQIRLQLDDVSHYTNAGVLLMNLKKIRQDNLTQKFIELLENNYLDQDQDILNVACYKKIKNIHLKYNFMTKYEKIFNKCTEVGAYTESEIAEAMKSPTVIHYADKIKPWQKPDILFGHLWWQYARKTPYYEE
;
A
#
# COMPACT_ATOMS: atom_id res chain seq x y z
N GLN A 1 5.34 14.10 11.42
CA GLN A 1 4.08 13.52 11.96
C GLN A 1 3.85 12.08 11.44
N TYR A 2 4.12 11.77 10.15
CA TYR A 2 3.92 10.42 9.55
C TYR A 2 4.99 9.41 9.98
N ILE A 3 6.09 9.83 10.57
CA ILE A 3 7.24 8.98 10.88
C ILE A 3 6.90 7.91 11.94
N ASN A 4 6.09 8.27 12.94
CA ASN A 4 5.69 7.35 14.01
C ASN A 4 4.83 6.21 13.46
N TYR A 5 4.00 6.48 12.44
CA TYR A 5 3.18 5.46 11.80
C TYR A 5 4.04 4.49 10.99
N LEU A 6 5.04 5.03 10.28
CA LEU A 6 6.03 4.23 9.57
C LEU A 6 6.81 3.29 10.52
N TYR A 7 7.21 3.78 11.71
CA TYR A 7 7.86 2.93 12.72
C TYR A 7 6.95 1.77 13.14
N VAL A 8 5.68 2.02 13.40
CA VAL A 8 4.72 0.97 13.80
C VAL A 8 4.53 -0.04 12.67
N SER A 9 4.37 0.44 11.43
CA SER A 9 4.22 -0.43 10.27
C SER A 9 5.45 -1.34 10.07
N ILE A 10 6.66 -0.78 10.04
CA ILE A 10 7.91 -1.56 9.92
C ILE A 10 8.07 -2.54 11.10
N THR A 11 7.85 -2.07 12.33
CA THR A 11 7.91 -2.92 13.53
C THR A 11 6.98 -4.12 13.42
N SER A 12 5.76 -3.92 12.90
CA SER A 12 4.80 -4.99 12.72
C SER A 12 5.27 -6.04 11.69
N VAL A 13 5.90 -5.61 10.60
CA VAL A 13 6.52 -6.54 9.64
C VAL A 13 7.63 -7.36 10.31
N LEU A 14 8.55 -6.68 11.01
CA LEU A 14 9.73 -7.34 11.60
C LEU A 14 9.38 -8.33 12.71
N ILE A 15 8.40 -8.00 13.56
CA ILE A 15 7.97 -8.88 14.66
C ILE A 15 7.27 -10.12 14.13
N ASN A 16 6.53 -10.02 13.02
CA ASN A 16 5.77 -11.13 12.45
C ASN A 16 6.49 -11.82 11.29
N ALA A 17 7.75 -11.46 11.02
CA ALA A 17 8.58 -12.13 10.03
C ALA A 17 8.94 -13.55 10.46
N GLU A 18 8.82 -14.53 9.55
CA GLU A 18 9.38 -15.85 9.77
C GLU A 18 10.91 -15.81 9.76
N THR A 19 11.57 -16.72 10.48
CA THR A 19 13.03 -16.74 10.60
C THR A 19 13.77 -16.91 9.28
N LYS A 20 13.13 -17.52 8.28
CA LYS A 20 13.69 -17.73 6.93
C LYS A 20 13.42 -16.55 5.98
N THR A 21 12.57 -15.60 6.36
CA THR A 21 12.19 -14.48 5.49
C THR A 21 13.15 -13.31 5.71
N HIS A 22 13.71 -12.79 4.63
CA HIS A 22 14.52 -11.58 4.64
C HIS A 22 13.77 -10.43 3.98
N TYR A 23 13.64 -9.29 4.68
CA TYR A 23 12.96 -8.10 4.19
C TYR A 23 13.93 -7.01 3.75
N ASN A 24 13.87 -6.60 2.49
CA ASN A 24 14.57 -5.41 1.99
C ASN A 24 13.58 -4.25 1.94
N PHE A 25 13.70 -3.31 2.87
CA PHE A 25 12.86 -2.13 2.92
C PHE A 25 13.43 -1.02 2.03
N TYR A 26 12.63 -0.55 1.08
CA TYR A 26 12.90 0.64 0.28
C TYR A 26 11.97 1.75 0.75
N ILE A 27 12.52 2.78 1.38
CA ILE A 27 11.75 3.87 1.98
C ILE A 27 11.91 5.11 1.10
N LEU A 28 10.80 5.52 0.47
CA LEU A 28 10.76 6.71 -0.36
C LEU A 28 10.64 7.93 0.54
N VAL A 29 11.64 8.82 0.51
CA VAL A 29 11.75 9.94 1.43
C VAL A 29 11.86 11.27 0.72
N PRO A 30 11.31 12.37 1.29
CA PRO A 30 11.54 13.71 0.78
C PRO A 30 12.99 14.15 1.02
N SER A 31 13.41 15.22 0.35
CA SER A 31 14.80 15.71 0.41
C SER A 31 15.29 16.17 1.77
N ASP A 32 14.36 16.59 2.62
CA ASP A 32 14.60 17.09 3.98
C ASP A 32 14.49 16.00 5.07
N PHE A 33 14.43 14.71 4.65
CA PHE A 33 14.34 13.60 5.58
C PHE A 33 15.62 13.45 6.40
N SER A 34 15.49 13.59 7.73
CA SER A 34 16.65 13.75 8.61
C SER A 34 17.50 12.48 8.74
N GLU A 35 18.82 12.64 8.84
CA GLU A 35 19.76 11.52 9.08
C GLU A 35 19.51 10.85 10.44
N THR A 36 19.06 11.63 11.44
CA THR A 36 18.67 11.07 12.75
C THR A 36 17.51 10.09 12.60
N THR A 37 16.50 10.45 11.82
CA THR A 37 15.36 9.56 11.53
C THR A 37 15.79 8.32 10.78
N LYS A 38 16.67 8.43 9.77
CA LYS A 38 17.23 7.27 9.07
C LYS A 38 17.97 6.32 10.02
N LYS A 39 18.76 6.87 10.95
CA LYS A 39 19.46 6.07 11.97
C LYS A 39 18.47 5.33 12.85
N LYS A 40 17.43 6.01 13.34
CA LYS A 40 16.36 5.41 14.15
C LYS A 40 15.65 4.26 13.41
N ILE A 41 15.31 4.45 12.14
CA ILE A 41 14.72 3.36 11.34
C ILE A 41 15.67 2.17 11.23
N LYS A 42 16.95 2.40 10.97
CA LYS A 42 17.96 1.33 10.91
C LYS A 42 18.10 0.56 12.21
N GLN A 43 17.91 1.20 13.36
CA GLN A 43 17.95 0.53 14.66
C GLN A 43 16.81 -0.50 14.84
N LEU A 44 15.74 -0.43 14.06
CA LEU A 44 14.69 -1.47 14.04
C LEU A 44 15.23 -2.85 13.64
N GLN A 45 16.44 -2.94 13.05
CA GLN A 45 17.14 -4.23 12.83
C GLN A 45 17.40 -5.00 14.12
N GLU A 46 17.40 -4.34 15.27
CA GLU A 46 17.50 -4.99 16.57
C GLU A 46 16.30 -5.89 16.90
N LEU A 47 15.14 -5.61 16.30
CA LEU A 47 13.94 -6.44 16.43
C LEU A 47 14.03 -7.71 15.59
N ASN A 48 14.66 -7.64 14.44
CA ASN A 48 14.90 -8.76 13.55
C ASN A 48 16.06 -8.43 12.59
N SER A 49 17.17 -9.16 12.70
CA SER A 49 18.35 -8.94 11.88
C SER A 49 18.21 -9.34 10.41
N ASN A 50 17.18 -10.12 10.06
CA ASN A 50 16.89 -10.53 8.69
C ASN A 50 16.21 -9.41 7.88
N CYS A 51 16.76 -8.20 7.94
CA CYS A 51 16.26 -7.09 7.15
C CYS A 51 17.36 -6.11 6.74
N SER A 52 17.09 -5.33 5.72
CA SER A 52 17.91 -4.20 5.29
C SER A 52 17.06 -2.99 4.99
N PHE A 53 17.65 -1.78 5.10
CA PHE A 53 16.96 -0.51 4.85
C PHE A 53 17.70 0.32 3.81
N SER A 54 16.99 0.70 2.76
CA SER A 54 17.44 1.62 1.71
C SER A 54 16.52 2.84 1.68
N PHE A 55 17.10 4.04 1.68
CA PHE A 55 16.36 5.30 1.60
C PHE A 55 16.53 5.91 0.21
N ILE A 56 15.43 6.13 -0.49
CA ILE A 56 15.41 6.70 -1.84
C ILE A 56 14.92 8.14 -1.73
N ASN A 57 15.80 9.10 -2.04
CA ASN A 57 15.48 10.52 -2.04
C ASN A 57 14.69 10.88 -3.30
N MET A 58 13.44 11.28 -3.12
CA MET A 58 12.53 11.55 -4.22
C MET A 58 12.82 12.85 -4.97
N LYS A 59 13.44 13.86 -4.33
CA LYS A 59 13.80 15.12 -5.00
C LYS A 59 14.79 14.93 -6.15
N ASP A 60 15.77 14.05 -5.97
CA ASP A 60 16.81 13.85 -6.97
C ASP A 60 16.28 13.08 -8.18
N THR A 61 15.26 12.25 -7.98
CA THR A 61 14.59 11.49 -9.06
C THR A 61 13.86 12.42 -10.04
N PHE A 62 13.24 13.49 -9.57
CA PHE A 62 12.50 14.44 -10.42
C PHE A 62 13.40 15.45 -11.15
N LYS A 63 14.59 15.72 -10.65
CA LYS A 63 15.56 16.61 -11.32
C LYS A 63 16.05 16.06 -12.65
N THR A 64 16.18 14.73 -12.78
CA THR A 64 16.66 14.06 -13.99
C THR A 64 15.57 13.92 -15.05
N ALA A 65 14.30 14.02 -14.69
CA ALA A 65 13.18 13.76 -15.60
C ALA A 65 12.73 14.97 -16.40
N ASN A 66 13.34 16.16 -16.25
CA ASN A 66 12.95 17.43 -16.94
C ASN A 66 11.44 17.72 -16.95
N GLN A 67 10.69 17.19 -15.98
CA GLN A 67 9.24 17.26 -15.99
C GLN A 67 8.75 18.18 -14.86
N THR A 68 8.07 19.24 -15.29
CA THR A 68 7.50 20.31 -14.47
C THR A 68 6.15 19.94 -13.84
N HIS A 69 5.88 18.65 -13.61
CA HIS A 69 4.62 18.25 -12.99
C HIS A 69 4.70 18.46 -11.47
N GLU A 70 4.31 19.62 -10.98
CA GLU A 70 4.25 19.95 -9.55
C GLU A 70 3.49 18.89 -8.73
N HIS A 71 2.47 18.26 -9.32
CA HIS A 71 1.66 17.23 -8.69
C HIS A 71 2.46 15.96 -8.28
N VAL A 72 3.51 15.60 -9.01
CA VAL A 72 4.34 14.42 -8.70
C VAL A 72 5.17 14.61 -7.43
N MET A 73 5.30 15.84 -6.94
CA MET A 73 6.00 16.16 -5.68
C MET A 73 5.24 15.71 -4.43
N TYR A 74 3.98 15.34 -4.54
CA TYR A 74 3.21 14.83 -3.40
C TYR A 74 3.60 13.38 -3.08
N PRO A 75 3.84 13.04 -1.82
CA PRO A 75 4.26 11.70 -1.41
C PRO A 75 3.33 10.58 -1.88
N THR A 76 2.06 10.84 -2.05
CA THR A 76 1.09 9.85 -2.54
C THR A 76 1.43 9.34 -3.95
N TYR A 77 2.04 10.17 -4.81
CA TYR A 77 2.41 9.78 -6.17
C TYR A 77 3.76 9.06 -6.28
N TYR A 78 4.55 9.00 -5.22
CA TYR A 78 5.86 8.32 -5.24
C TYR A 78 5.73 6.83 -5.63
N ARG A 79 4.63 6.18 -5.28
CA ARG A 79 4.38 4.77 -5.63
C ARG A 79 4.29 4.51 -7.13
N LEU A 80 3.92 5.51 -7.93
CA LEU A 80 3.85 5.40 -9.39
C LEU A 80 5.23 5.18 -10.03
N LEU A 81 6.30 5.54 -9.34
CA LEU A 81 7.67 5.53 -9.85
C LEU A 81 8.50 4.34 -9.33
N ILE A 82 7.96 3.50 -8.45
CA ILE A 82 8.71 2.43 -7.78
C ILE A 82 9.44 1.53 -8.79
N ALA A 83 8.81 1.22 -9.92
CA ALA A 83 9.42 0.34 -10.92
C ALA A 83 10.76 0.86 -11.46
N ASP A 84 10.91 2.17 -11.59
CA ASP A 84 12.13 2.81 -12.08
C ASP A 84 13.12 3.11 -10.95
N LEU A 85 12.60 3.34 -9.72
CA LEU A 85 13.41 3.65 -8.53
C LEU A 85 14.18 2.45 -7.99
N VAL A 86 13.67 1.23 -8.19
CA VAL A 86 14.31 -0.02 -7.76
C VAL A 86 14.52 -0.98 -8.92
N PRO A 87 15.38 -0.62 -9.89
CA PRO A 87 15.51 -1.32 -11.18
C PRO A 87 15.96 -2.77 -11.06
N LEU A 88 16.65 -3.13 -9.98
CA LEU A 88 17.10 -4.50 -9.73
C LEU A 88 16.01 -5.40 -9.15
N CYS A 89 14.90 -4.84 -8.66
CA CYS A 89 13.78 -5.61 -8.15
C CYS A 89 12.83 -5.98 -9.28
N GLU A 90 12.47 -7.25 -9.39
CA GLU A 90 11.46 -7.71 -10.35
C GLU A 90 10.04 -7.56 -9.79
N LYS A 91 9.89 -7.66 -8.46
CA LYS A 91 8.59 -7.65 -7.77
C LYS A 91 8.76 -7.07 -6.36
N CYS A 92 7.78 -6.30 -5.88
CA CYS A 92 7.76 -5.82 -4.49
C CYS A 92 6.35 -5.79 -3.92
N ILE A 93 6.27 -5.78 -2.59
CA ILE A 93 5.05 -5.40 -1.86
C ILE A 93 5.16 -3.91 -1.52
N TYR A 94 4.15 -3.14 -1.89
CA TYR A 94 3.97 -1.76 -1.44
C TYR A 94 3.02 -1.74 -0.23
N LEU A 95 3.37 -0.95 0.77
CA LEU A 95 2.55 -0.74 1.97
C LEU A 95 2.44 0.77 2.28
N ASP A 96 1.24 1.26 2.52
CA ASP A 96 1.03 2.57 3.12
C ASP A 96 1.49 2.56 4.60
N SER A 97 1.95 3.71 5.10
CA SER A 97 2.47 3.83 6.48
C SER A 97 1.41 3.63 7.57
N ASP A 98 0.13 3.68 7.23
CA ASP A 98 -1.00 3.41 8.12
C ASP A 98 -1.50 1.96 8.06
N THR A 99 -0.62 1.03 7.69
CA THR A 99 -0.86 -0.41 7.70
C THR A 99 -0.25 -1.08 8.92
N LEU A 100 -0.84 -2.19 9.34
CA LEU A 100 -0.34 -3.06 10.40
C LEU A 100 -0.27 -4.50 9.90
N VAL A 101 0.92 -5.05 9.85
CA VAL A 101 1.17 -6.42 9.39
C VAL A 101 1.13 -7.37 10.58
N LEU A 102 0.31 -8.44 10.50
CA LEU A 102 0.08 -9.38 11.58
C LEU A 102 0.63 -10.79 11.30
N LYS A 103 1.11 -11.04 10.08
CA LYS A 103 1.70 -12.30 9.65
C LYS A 103 2.83 -12.04 8.67
N ASP A 104 3.71 -13.04 8.50
CA ASP A 104 4.73 -12.98 7.45
C ASP A 104 4.10 -12.76 6.07
N LEU A 105 4.76 -11.91 5.26
CA LEU A 105 4.24 -11.52 3.95
C LEU A 105 4.72 -12.43 2.80
N SER A 106 5.46 -13.50 3.07
CA SER A 106 5.99 -14.39 2.02
C SER A 106 4.87 -15.06 1.21
N GLU A 107 3.77 -15.47 1.85
CA GLU A 107 2.60 -16.02 1.15
C GLU A 107 2.00 -14.99 0.17
N PHE A 108 1.93 -13.72 0.56
CA PHE A 108 1.48 -12.63 -0.30
C PHE A 108 2.49 -12.36 -1.43
N TYR A 109 3.77 -12.25 -1.08
CA TYR A 109 4.84 -12.03 -2.05
C TYR A 109 4.91 -13.12 -3.12
N ASN A 110 4.66 -14.37 -2.76
CA ASN A 110 4.74 -15.52 -3.65
C ASN A 110 3.50 -15.73 -4.55
N GLN A 111 2.49 -14.85 -4.46
CA GLN A 111 1.38 -14.88 -5.41
C GLN A 111 1.90 -14.76 -6.85
N ASN A 112 1.38 -15.62 -7.76
CA ASN A 112 1.70 -15.50 -9.17
C ASN A 112 0.98 -14.29 -9.77
N ILE A 113 1.77 -13.33 -10.29
CA ILE A 113 1.31 -12.11 -10.97
C ILE A 113 2.00 -11.89 -12.32
N GLU A 114 2.52 -12.95 -12.95
CA GLU A 114 3.24 -12.84 -14.23
C GLU A 114 2.39 -12.18 -15.33
N ALA A 115 1.11 -12.49 -15.37
CA ALA A 115 0.17 -11.92 -16.34
C ALA A 115 -0.34 -10.52 -15.97
N TYR A 116 -0.04 -10.03 -14.76
CA TYR A 116 -0.61 -8.82 -14.18
C TYR A 116 0.48 -7.78 -13.87
N TYR A 117 0.11 -6.50 -13.83
CA TYR A 117 0.96 -5.44 -13.32
C TYR A 117 0.91 -5.34 -11.79
N LEU A 118 -0.29 -5.54 -11.25
CA LEU A 118 -0.57 -5.41 -9.82
C LEU A 118 -1.39 -6.60 -9.33
N ALA A 119 -1.26 -6.91 -8.03
CA ALA A 119 -2.28 -7.64 -7.30
C ALA A 119 -2.64 -6.86 -6.03
N GLY A 120 -3.92 -6.81 -5.71
CA GLY A 120 -4.43 -6.08 -4.55
C GLY A 120 -5.86 -6.45 -4.22
N VAL A 121 -6.35 -5.91 -3.12
CA VAL A 121 -7.69 -6.15 -2.59
C VAL A 121 -8.67 -5.15 -3.17
N LYS A 122 -9.85 -5.61 -3.60
CA LYS A 122 -10.90 -4.75 -4.17
C LYS A 122 -11.25 -3.60 -3.24
N ALA A 123 -11.40 -2.42 -3.80
CA ALA A 123 -12.00 -1.29 -3.10
C ALA A 123 -13.53 -1.35 -3.28
N ALA A 124 -14.20 -2.18 -2.48
CA ALA A 124 -15.62 -2.53 -2.64
C ALA A 124 -16.57 -1.33 -2.73
N GLY A 125 -16.24 -0.20 -2.11
CA GLY A 125 -17.00 1.06 -2.23
C GLY A 125 -17.20 1.53 -3.67
N TYR A 126 -16.28 1.17 -4.58
CA TYR A 126 -16.40 1.50 -6.00
C TYR A 126 -17.48 0.68 -6.70
N GLN A 127 -17.73 -0.54 -6.25
CA GLN A 127 -18.81 -1.37 -6.79
C GLN A 127 -20.20 -0.92 -6.29
N ILE A 128 -20.27 -0.37 -5.07
CA ILE A 128 -21.54 0.20 -4.53
C ILE A 128 -22.06 1.31 -5.43
N ASN A 129 -21.17 2.10 -6.04
CA ASN A 129 -21.49 3.17 -6.98
C ASN A 129 -20.91 2.89 -8.38
N ALA A 130 -21.10 1.66 -8.87
CA ALA A 130 -20.42 1.17 -10.07
C ALA A 130 -20.61 2.08 -11.29
N LEU A 131 -21.86 2.39 -11.65
CA LEU A 131 -22.14 3.22 -12.83
C LEU A 131 -21.47 4.60 -12.78
N GLN A 132 -21.55 5.27 -11.62
CA GLN A 132 -20.91 6.58 -11.44
C GLN A 132 -19.40 6.51 -11.59
N ASN A 133 -18.77 5.47 -11.02
CA ASN A 133 -17.33 5.26 -11.11
C ASN A 133 -16.88 4.84 -12.50
N GLN A 134 -17.66 4.02 -13.22
CA GLN A 134 -17.40 3.69 -14.63
C GLN A 134 -17.35 4.95 -15.49
N ILE A 135 -18.35 5.82 -15.37
CA ILE A 135 -18.42 7.09 -16.12
C ILE A 135 -17.22 7.97 -15.77
N ARG A 136 -16.94 8.17 -14.48
CA ARG A 136 -15.86 9.05 -13.99
C ARG A 136 -14.49 8.59 -14.43
N LEU A 137 -14.25 7.28 -14.40
CA LEU A 137 -12.96 6.67 -14.74
C LEU A 137 -12.84 6.29 -16.22
N GLN A 138 -13.93 6.38 -16.98
CA GLN A 138 -14.04 5.93 -18.37
C GLN A 138 -13.66 4.43 -18.51
N LEU A 139 -14.15 3.60 -17.57
CA LEU A 139 -13.96 2.16 -17.54
C LEU A 139 -15.26 1.42 -17.76
N ASP A 140 -15.23 0.31 -18.52
CA ASP A 140 -16.42 -0.54 -18.75
C ASP A 140 -16.84 -1.26 -17.48
N ASP A 141 -15.88 -1.57 -16.59
CA ASP A 141 -16.11 -2.34 -15.36
C ASP A 141 -15.19 -1.86 -14.24
N VAL A 142 -15.74 -1.71 -13.04
CA VAL A 142 -15.00 -1.35 -11.81
C VAL A 142 -14.99 -2.48 -10.78
N SER A 143 -15.41 -3.69 -11.14
CA SER A 143 -15.43 -4.86 -10.24
C SER A 143 -14.02 -5.26 -9.75
N HIS A 144 -13.00 -4.91 -10.52
CA HIS A 144 -11.58 -5.15 -10.22
C HIS A 144 -10.85 -3.93 -9.67
N TYR A 145 -11.56 -2.82 -9.42
CA TYR A 145 -10.94 -1.63 -8.86
C TYR A 145 -10.35 -1.95 -7.48
N THR A 146 -9.05 -1.67 -7.33
CA THR A 146 -8.22 -2.13 -6.23
C THR A 146 -7.79 -0.95 -5.36
N ASN A 147 -7.77 -1.15 -4.03
CA ASN A 147 -7.18 -0.18 -3.12
C ASN A 147 -5.65 -0.15 -3.28
N ALA A 148 -5.08 1.07 -3.35
CA ALA A 148 -3.66 1.27 -3.63
C ALA A 148 -2.74 1.20 -2.40
N GLY A 149 -3.28 1.07 -1.19
CA GLY A 149 -2.48 1.11 0.05
C GLY A 149 -1.72 -0.16 0.38
N VAL A 150 -2.11 -1.31 -0.20
CA VAL A 150 -1.38 -2.58 -0.11
C VAL A 150 -1.42 -3.26 -1.46
N LEU A 151 -0.26 -3.36 -2.12
CA LEU A 151 -0.14 -3.90 -3.48
C LEU A 151 1.04 -4.85 -3.58
N LEU A 152 0.88 -5.92 -4.34
CA LEU A 152 1.97 -6.67 -4.92
C LEU A 152 2.18 -6.16 -6.35
N MET A 153 3.37 -5.64 -6.65
CA MET A 153 3.68 -4.96 -7.90
C MET A 153 4.67 -5.79 -8.74
N ASN A 154 4.35 -6.04 -9.99
CA ASN A 154 5.24 -6.66 -10.97
C ASN A 154 6.09 -5.58 -11.65
N LEU A 155 7.17 -5.19 -10.98
CA LEU A 155 8.04 -4.09 -11.43
C LEU A 155 8.70 -4.39 -12.77
N LYS A 156 9.06 -5.65 -13.00
CA LYS A 156 9.62 -6.10 -14.29
C LYS A 156 8.66 -5.83 -15.45
N LYS A 157 7.41 -6.25 -15.28
CA LYS A 157 6.39 -6.07 -16.32
C LYS A 157 6.03 -4.60 -16.51
N ILE A 158 5.94 -3.82 -15.43
CA ILE A 158 5.70 -2.36 -15.49
C ILE A 158 6.79 -1.69 -16.32
N ARG A 159 8.08 -2.02 -16.11
CA ARG A 159 9.19 -1.49 -16.90
C ARG A 159 9.15 -1.97 -18.35
N GLN A 160 8.95 -3.26 -18.60
CA GLN A 160 8.89 -3.84 -19.94
C GLN A 160 7.84 -3.17 -20.83
N ASP A 161 6.70 -2.84 -20.26
CA ASP A 161 5.58 -2.24 -20.98
C ASP A 161 5.57 -0.70 -20.86
N ASN A 162 6.64 -0.09 -20.30
CA ASN A 162 6.82 1.35 -20.10
C ASN A 162 5.63 2.02 -19.38
N LEU A 163 5.04 1.33 -18.41
CA LEU A 163 3.79 1.74 -17.78
C LEU A 163 3.96 2.98 -16.89
N THR A 164 5.16 3.22 -16.35
CA THR A 164 5.47 4.43 -15.57
C THR A 164 5.17 5.70 -16.36
N GLN A 165 5.52 5.72 -17.66
CA GLN A 165 5.22 6.87 -18.53
C GLN A 165 3.70 7.12 -18.60
N LYS A 166 2.90 6.06 -18.74
CA LYS A 166 1.44 6.17 -18.74
C LYS A 166 0.91 6.69 -17.40
N PHE A 167 1.48 6.28 -16.26
CA PHE A 167 1.09 6.84 -14.96
C PHE A 167 1.32 8.34 -14.90
N ILE A 168 2.47 8.82 -15.42
CA ILE A 168 2.82 10.23 -15.43
C ILE A 168 1.84 11.02 -16.32
N GLU A 169 1.52 10.54 -17.51
CA GLU A 169 0.57 11.16 -18.42
C GLU A 169 -0.83 11.30 -17.79
N LEU A 170 -1.25 10.31 -16.99
CA LEU A 170 -2.54 10.33 -16.31
C LEU A 170 -2.63 11.32 -15.14
N LEU A 171 -1.51 11.87 -14.65
CA LEU A 171 -1.53 12.91 -13.60
C LEU A 171 -2.28 14.17 -14.01
N GLU A 172 -2.39 14.45 -15.30
CA GLU A 172 -3.09 15.64 -15.83
C GLU A 172 -4.62 15.55 -15.66
N ASN A 173 -5.16 14.36 -15.40
CA ASN A 173 -6.62 14.13 -15.38
C ASN A 173 -7.33 14.52 -14.07
N ASN A 174 -6.64 15.07 -13.06
CA ASN A 174 -7.22 15.51 -11.78
C ASN A 174 -8.17 14.46 -11.15
N TYR A 175 -7.74 13.22 -11.05
CA TYR A 175 -8.51 12.13 -10.50
C TYR A 175 -8.88 12.35 -9.03
N LEU A 176 -10.10 11.96 -8.64
CA LEU A 176 -10.64 12.15 -7.29
C LEU A 176 -9.82 11.40 -6.22
N ASP A 177 -9.48 10.14 -6.50
CA ASP A 177 -8.66 9.31 -5.60
C ASP A 177 -7.21 9.22 -6.09
N GLN A 178 -6.73 10.28 -6.75
CA GLN A 178 -5.34 10.56 -7.08
C GLN A 178 -4.60 9.34 -7.70
N ASP A 179 -3.54 8.89 -7.07
CA ASP A 179 -2.70 7.78 -7.50
C ASP A 179 -3.46 6.44 -7.57
N GLN A 180 -4.47 6.23 -6.72
CA GLN A 180 -5.29 5.03 -6.77
C GLN A 180 -6.08 4.94 -8.08
N ASP A 181 -6.69 6.05 -8.52
CA ASP A 181 -7.39 6.09 -9.81
C ASP A 181 -6.42 5.86 -10.98
N ILE A 182 -5.25 6.51 -10.95
CA ILE A 182 -4.21 6.37 -11.97
C ILE A 182 -3.79 4.89 -12.13
N LEU A 183 -3.47 4.21 -11.02
CA LEU A 183 -3.08 2.81 -11.04
C LEU A 183 -4.20 1.92 -11.62
N ASN A 184 -5.44 2.14 -11.19
CA ASN A 184 -6.56 1.34 -11.65
C ASN A 184 -6.91 1.56 -13.14
N VAL A 185 -6.82 2.80 -13.62
CA VAL A 185 -7.06 3.13 -15.03
C VAL A 185 -5.93 2.60 -15.91
N ALA A 186 -4.68 2.85 -15.54
CA ALA A 186 -3.54 2.42 -16.34
C ALA A 186 -3.37 0.90 -16.39
N CYS A 187 -3.67 0.21 -15.27
CA CYS A 187 -3.55 -1.23 -15.14
C CYS A 187 -4.87 -1.97 -15.43
N TYR A 188 -5.87 -1.31 -15.98
CA TYR A 188 -7.19 -1.90 -16.25
C TYR A 188 -7.10 -3.27 -16.91
N LYS A 189 -7.90 -4.24 -16.46
CA LYS A 189 -7.86 -5.66 -16.86
C LYS A 189 -6.54 -6.40 -16.61
N LYS A 190 -5.56 -5.76 -15.97
CA LYS A 190 -4.26 -6.36 -15.60
C LYS A 190 -3.96 -6.22 -14.11
N ILE A 191 -5.00 -6.18 -13.29
CA ILE A 191 -4.95 -6.24 -11.83
C ILE A 191 -5.51 -7.58 -11.37
N LYS A 192 -4.76 -8.33 -10.57
CA LYS A 192 -5.20 -9.56 -9.93
C LYS A 192 -5.88 -9.23 -8.60
N ASN A 193 -7.14 -9.60 -8.44
CA ASN A 193 -7.80 -9.53 -7.15
C ASN A 193 -7.29 -10.64 -6.23
N ILE A 194 -6.99 -10.28 -4.99
CA ILE A 194 -6.53 -11.18 -3.94
C ILE A 194 -7.48 -11.14 -2.74
N HIS A 195 -7.32 -12.11 -1.85
CA HIS A 195 -8.17 -12.27 -0.67
C HIS A 195 -8.11 -11.04 0.25
N LEU A 196 -9.25 -10.65 0.82
CA LEU A 196 -9.43 -9.48 1.69
C LEU A 196 -8.46 -9.46 2.90
N LYS A 197 -8.00 -10.61 3.39
CA LYS A 197 -7.03 -10.71 4.50
C LYS A 197 -5.73 -9.93 4.28
N TYR A 198 -5.32 -9.70 3.01
CA TYR A 198 -4.07 -9.01 2.67
C TYR A 198 -4.17 -7.48 2.69
N ASN A 199 -5.37 -6.94 2.77
CA ASN A 199 -5.61 -5.51 2.93
C ASN A 199 -6.99 -5.29 3.58
N PHE A 200 -7.10 -5.66 4.85
CA PHE A 200 -8.34 -5.52 5.59
C PHE A 200 -8.56 -4.06 5.99
N MET A 201 -9.37 -3.36 5.23
CA MET A 201 -9.65 -1.94 5.43
C MET A 201 -10.72 -1.75 6.52
N THR A 202 -10.35 -1.17 7.65
CA THR A 202 -11.25 -0.97 8.81
C THR A 202 -12.47 -0.11 8.48
N LYS A 203 -12.35 0.81 7.50
CA LYS A 203 -13.47 1.65 7.05
C LYS A 203 -14.67 0.87 6.53
N TYR A 204 -14.47 -0.38 6.09
CA TYR A 204 -15.55 -1.19 5.51
C TYR A 204 -16.45 -1.84 6.56
N GLU A 205 -16.08 -1.84 7.85
CA GLU A 205 -16.94 -2.33 8.93
C GLU A 205 -18.39 -1.81 8.81
N LYS A 206 -18.53 -0.52 8.50
CA LYS A 206 -19.82 0.17 8.38
C LYS A 206 -20.62 -0.16 7.12
N ILE A 207 -19.99 -0.79 6.13
CA ILE A 207 -20.59 -1.03 4.80
C ILE A 207 -20.46 -2.50 4.35
N PHE A 208 -20.08 -3.43 5.21
CA PHE A 208 -19.95 -4.84 4.83
C PHE A 208 -21.25 -5.41 4.21
N ASN A 209 -22.41 -5.08 4.76
CA ASN A 209 -23.68 -5.51 4.19
C ASN A 209 -23.84 -5.04 2.74
N LYS A 210 -23.53 -3.76 2.46
CA LYS A 210 -23.57 -3.23 1.10
C LYS A 210 -22.55 -3.89 0.17
N CYS A 211 -21.38 -4.25 0.71
CA CYS A 211 -20.33 -4.95 -0.04
C CYS A 211 -20.80 -6.35 -0.48
N THR A 212 -21.54 -7.05 0.39
CA THR A 212 -22.13 -8.37 0.05
C THR A 212 -23.29 -8.25 -0.91
N GLU A 213 -24.18 -7.27 -0.72
CA GLU A 213 -25.32 -6.99 -1.63
C GLU A 213 -24.88 -6.73 -3.08
N VAL A 214 -23.76 -6.02 -3.28
CA VAL A 214 -23.21 -5.76 -4.63
C VAL A 214 -22.27 -6.86 -5.14
N GLY A 215 -22.10 -7.95 -4.39
CA GLY A 215 -21.24 -9.08 -4.77
C GLY A 215 -19.74 -8.75 -4.78
N ALA A 216 -19.32 -7.69 -4.07
CA ALA A 216 -17.91 -7.34 -3.95
C ALA A 216 -17.14 -8.36 -3.11
N TYR A 217 -17.76 -8.82 -2.02
CA TYR A 217 -17.28 -9.86 -1.11
C TYR A 217 -18.42 -10.76 -0.66
N THR A 218 -18.11 -12.00 -0.31
CA THR A 218 -19.01 -12.88 0.40
C THR A 218 -18.92 -12.66 1.92
N GLU A 219 -19.95 -13.04 2.67
CA GLU A 219 -19.93 -13.00 4.14
C GLU A 219 -18.79 -13.85 4.71
N SER A 220 -18.51 -15.02 4.07
CA SER A 220 -17.41 -15.90 4.47
C SER A 220 -16.06 -15.22 4.32
N GLU A 221 -15.80 -14.56 3.18
CA GLU A 221 -14.55 -13.83 2.95
C GLU A 221 -14.35 -12.71 3.99
N ILE A 222 -15.41 -11.98 4.34
CA ILE A 222 -15.35 -10.93 5.36
C ILE A 222 -15.06 -11.55 6.72
N ALA A 223 -15.78 -12.62 7.11
CA ALA A 223 -15.61 -13.28 8.40
C ALA A 223 -14.21 -13.89 8.56
N GLU A 224 -13.69 -14.54 7.52
CA GLU A 224 -12.34 -15.11 7.50
C GLU A 224 -11.26 -14.02 7.63
N ALA A 225 -11.38 -12.95 6.83
CA ALA A 225 -10.44 -11.85 6.87
C ALA A 225 -10.48 -11.11 8.21
N MET A 226 -11.66 -10.93 8.81
CA MET A 226 -11.84 -10.30 10.11
C MET A 226 -11.24 -11.15 11.24
N LYS A 227 -11.42 -12.47 11.19
CA LYS A 227 -10.89 -13.41 12.18
C LYS A 227 -9.35 -13.47 12.15
N SER A 228 -8.74 -13.35 10.96
CA SER A 228 -7.31 -13.60 10.80
C SER A 228 -6.70 -12.75 9.68
N PRO A 229 -6.73 -11.39 9.80
CA PRO A 229 -6.13 -10.52 8.80
C PRO A 229 -4.61 -10.73 8.75
N THR A 230 -4.03 -10.65 7.55
CA THR A 230 -2.58 -10.60 7.36
C THR A 230 -2.10 -9.17 7.44
N VAL A 231 -2.83 -8.25 6.80
CA VAL A 231 -2.55 -6.81 6.85
C VAL A 231 -3.85 -6.06 7.19
N ILE A 232 -3.84 -5.27 8.24
CA ILE A 232 -4.88 -4.29 8.56
C ILE A 232 -4.46 -2.96 7.96
N HIS A 233 -5.38 -2.29 7.29
CA HIS A 233 -5.17 -0.97 6.72
C HIS A 233 -6.18 0.02 7.32
N TYR A 234 -5.67 0.99 8.04
CA TYR A 234 -6.47 2.04 8.66
C TYR A 234 -6.77 3.16 7.64
N ALA A 235 -7.36 2.78 6.49
CA ALA A 235 -7.58 3.65 5.32
C ALA A 235 -8.68 4.70 5.51
N ASP A 236 -9.27 4.85 6.70
CA ASP A 236 -10.29 5.87 7.01
C ASP A 236 -9.65 7.19 7.45
N LYS A 237 -10.46 8.25 7.50
CA LYS A 237 -10.07 9.56 8.06
C LYS A 237 -9.74 9.47 9.54
N ILE A 238 -10.48 8.65 10.30
CA ILE A 238 -10.24 8.41 11.72
C ILE A 238 -9.21 7.30 11.86
N LYS A 239 -8.12 7.59 12.54
CA LYS A 239 -6.99 6.70 12.72
C LYS A 239 -6.89 6.16 14.16
N PRO A 240 -6.29 4.98 14.41
CA PRO A 240 -6.18 4.40 15.75
C PRO A 240 -5.43 5.28 16.75
N TRP A 241 -4.50 6.10 16.31
CA TRP A 241 -3.78 7.07 17.16
C TRP A 241 -4.60 8.30 17.52
N GLN A 242 -5.72 8.57 16.84
CA GLN A 242 -6.69 9.61 17.20
C GLN A 242 -7.84 9.05 18.02
N LYS A 243 -8.27 7.82 17.71
CA LYS A 243 -9.40 7.15 18.35
C LYS A 243 -9.09 5.66 18.52
N PRO A 244 -8.61 5.22 19.70
CA PRO A 244 -8.15 3.86 19.93
C PRO A 244 -9.23 2.78 19.85
N ASP A 245 -10.49 3.14 20.01
CA ASP A 245 -11.66 2.25 20.03
C ASP A 245 -12.24 1.90 18.65
N ILE A 246 -11.60 2.36 17.55
CA ILE A 246 -11.96 1.87 16.22
C ILE A 246 -11.61 0.39 16.05
N LEU A 247 -12.22 -0.27 15.05
CA LEU A 247 -11.96 -1.67 14.75
C LEU A 247 -10.44 -1.93 14.63
N PHE A 248 -9.94 -2.88 15.42
CA PHE A 248 -8.51 -3.21 15.53
C PHE A 248 -7.59 -2.08 16.02
N GLY A 249 -8.12 -0.95 16.50
CA GLY A 249 -7.30 0.15 17.00
C GLY A 249 -6.38 -0.27 18.16
N HIS A 250 -6.84 -1.15 19.05
CA HIS A 250 -6.04 -1.71 20.13
C HIS A 250 -4.78 -2.46 19.64
N LEU A 251 -4.84 -3.14 18.49
CA LEU A 251 -3.68 -3.81 17.90
C LEU A 251 -2.61 -2.81 17.50
N TRP A 252 -3.00 -1.70 16.86
CA TRP A 252 -2.04 -0.65 16.50
C TRP A 252 -1.25 -0.19 17.72
N TRP A 253 -1.94 0.06 18.85
CA TRP A 253 -1.30 0.48 20.10
C TRP A 253 -0.42 -0.59 20.72
N GLN A 254 -0.76 -1.89 20.56
CA GLN A 254 0.12 -2.97 21.00
C GLN A 254 1.46 -2.96 20.26
N TYR A 255 1.46 -2.71 18.94
CA TYR A 255 2.70 -2.60 18.17
C TYR A 255 3.42 -1.28 18.38
N ALA A 256 2.69 -0.17 18.56
CA ALA A 256 3.29 1.11 18.90
C ALA A 256 4.16 1.01 20.16
N ARG A 257 3.66 0.35 21.22
CA ARG A 257 4.42 0.12 22.47
C ARG A 257 5.64 -0.78 22.30
N LYS A 258 5.76 -1.52 21.20
CA LYS A 258 6.92 -2.35 20.88
C LYS A 258 7.95 -1.60 20.03
N THR A 259 7.61 -0.42 19.53
CA THR A 259 8.58 0.41 18.84
C THR A 259 9.55 1.02 19.85
N PRO A 260 10.85 1.06 19.57
CA PRO A 260 11.83 1.67 20.47
C PRO A 260 11.59 3.16 20.77
N TYR A 261 10.74 3.81 19.99
CA TYR A 261 10.50 5.26 20.02
C TYR A 261 9.07 5.65 20.37
N TYR A 262 8.36 4.77 21.06
CA TYR A 262 6.97 5.01 21.44
C TYR A 262 6.77 6.22 22.37
N GLU A 263 7.76 6.49 23.23
CA GLU A 263 7.71 7.57 24.25
C GLU A 263 8.37 8.88 23.78
N GLU A 264 8.88 8.95 22.56
CA GLU A 264 9.44 10.16 21.94
C GLU A 264 8.39 10.86 21.04
#